data_e5f78069e865d0c597777675a71e0319
#
_entry.id   e5f78069e865d0c597777675a71e0319
#
_cell.length_a   1.000
_cell.length_b   1.000
_cell.length_c   1.000
_cell.angle_alpha   90.00
_cell.angle_beta   90.00
_cell.angle_gamma   90.00
#
_symmetry.space_group_name_H-M   'P 1'
#
loop_
_entity.id
_entity.type
_entity.pdbx_description
1 polymer ?
#
loop_
_entity_poly.entity_id
_entity_poly.type
_entity_poly.pdbx_seq_one_letter_code
_entity_poly.pdbx_strand_id
1 'polypeptide(L)'
;MTWSIVARDAATGAYGVAVSTCAFAVGSRVPYGCGRVGAIATQAFVNPLYGVDGLRLLQEGRSSVEIIANLTAADEGRAHRQLHLIDRDGRTASYTGNACIDWCGAVNGPQVSVAGNMLAGPEVVQETLKAYVENSGLDFDERLLVALEAGEKAGGDKRGRQSCAIRIWASDPVPSFDIRVDDHADPLAELRRLWRVAHQRYVPFQQASPSRARPAGVTDRAELDRLCAEYAAAWNARHPE
;
A
#
# COMPACT_ATOMS: atom_id res chain seq x y z
N MET A 1 0.99 -12.78 -10.91
CA MET A 1 2.21 -12.35 -10.18
C MET A 1 1.98 -10.99 -9.59
N THR A 2 2.55 -10.74 -8.43
CA THR A 2 2.33 -9.47 -7.73
C THR A 2 3.32 -9.42 -6.58
N TRP A 3 3.92 -8.27 -6.32
CA TRP A 3 4.51 -8.00 -4.99
C TRP A 3 3.89 -6.75 -4.40
N SER A 4 3.82 -6.75 -3.09
CA SER A 4 3.25 -5.64 -2.34
C SER A 4 3.98 -5.44 -1.01
N ILE A 5 3.92 -4.23 -0.52
CA ILE A 5 4.35 -3.82 0.80
C ILE A 5 3.14 -3.34 1.60
N VAL A 6 3.01 -3.83 2.83
CA VAL A 6 2.05 -3.35 3.83
C VAL A 6 2.86 -2.79 4.99
N ALA A 7 2.63 -1.54 5.34
CA ALA A 7 3.43 -0.86 6.36
C ALA A 7 2.58 0.06 7.24
N ARG A 8 3.11 0.33 8.45
CA ARG A 8 2.64 1.39 9.33
C ARG A 8 3.76 2.41 9.49
N ASP A 9 3.44 3.66 9.26
CA ASP A 9 4.36 4.74 9.56
C ASP A 9 4.44 5.01 11.06
N ALA A 10 5.63 4.89 11.64
CA ALA A 10 5.82 5.04 13.07
C ALA A 10 5.60 6.48 13.55
N ALA A 11 5.84 7.48 12.69
CA ALA A 11 5.71 8.89 13.05
C ALA A 11 4.26 9.36 13.09
N THR A 12 3.46 8.97 12.10
CA THR A 12 2.07 9.42 11.94
C THR A 12 1.03 8.40 12.39
N GLY A 13 1.41 7.12 12.46
CA GLY A 13 0.51 6.01 12.71
C GLY A 13 -0.35 5.63 11.48
N ALA A 14 -0.09 6.22 10.31
CA ALA A 14 -0.78 5.89 9.07
C ALA A 14 -0.42 4.49 8.58
N TYR A 15 -1.37 3.83 7.91
CA TYR A 15 -1.16 2.54 7.26
C TYR A 15 -1.09 2.73 5.75
N GLY A 16 -0.17 2.02 5.09
CA GLY A 16 -0.01 2.08 3.65
C GLY A 16 0.09 0.69 3.03
N VAL A 17 -0.44 0.58 1.83
CA VAL A 17 -0.22 -0.56 0.94
C VAL A 17 0.24 -0.02 -0.40
N ALA A 18 1.38 -0.53 -0.87
CA ALA A 18 1.83 -0.29 -2.22
C ALA A 18 2.00 -1.64 -2.95
N VAL A 19 1.69 -1.68 -4.24
CA VAL A 19 1.63 -2.91 -5.03
C VAL A 19 1.98 -2.68 -6.49
N SER A 20 2.64 -3.66 -7.11
CA SER A 20 2.91 -3.67 -8.55
C SER A 20 2.77 -5.09 -9.13
N THR A 21 2.39 -5.19 -10.42
CA THR A 21 2.08 -6.46 -11.08
C THR A 21 2.03 -6.32 -12.60
N CYS A 22 2.13 -7.46 -13.30
CA CYS A 22 1.75 -7.60 -14.71
C CYS A 22 0.31 -8.12 -14.84
N ALA A 23 -0.64 -7.34 -14.32
CA ALA A 23 -2.09 -7.56 -14.47
C ALA A 23 -2.80 -6.21 -14.42
N PHE A 24 -3.98 -6.13 -15.03
CA PHE A 24 -4.78 -4.90 -15.09
C PHE A 24 -5.31 -4.47 -13.71
N ALA A 25 -5.22 -3.17 -13.40
CA ALA A 25 -5.90 -2.49 -12.30
C ALA A 25 -5.69 -3.11 -10.90
N VAL A 26 -4.45 -3.46 -10.55
CA VAL A 26 -4.11 -4.13 -9.28
C VAL A 26 -4.55 -3.34 -8.05
N GLY A 27 -4.51 -2.01 -8.13
CA GLY A 27 -4.89 -1.11 -7.05
C GLY A 27 -6.37 -1.21 -6.64
N SER A 28 -7.23 -1.77 -7.49
CA SER A 28 -8.64 -1.99 -7.18
C SER A 28 -8.90 -3.30 -6.41
N ARG A 29 -7.92 -4.21 -6.33
CA ARG A 29 -8.16 -5.57 -5.85
C ARG A 29 -7.26 -6.03 -4.70
N VAL A 30 -6.06 -5.48 -4.59
CA VAL A 30 -5.05 -5.95 -3.64
C VAL A 30 -5.06 -5.15 -2.34
N PRO A 31 -5.07 -3.79 -2.34
CA PRO A 31 -4.92 -3.02 -1.11
C PRO A 31 -6.25 -2.80 -0.39
N TYR A 32 -6.25 -3.09 0.90
CA TYR A 32 -7.33 -2.81 1.85
C TYR A 32 -6.73 -2.16 3.10
N GLY A 33 -7.44 -1.21 3.70
CA GLY A 33 -6.96 -0.56 4.90
C GLY A 33 -8.03 0.30 5.58
N CYS A 34 -7.75 0.66 6.81
CA CYS A 34 -8.57 1.56 7.61
C CYS A 34 -7.66 2.26 8.62
N GLY A 35 -7.72 3.58 8.68
CA GLY A 35 -6.95 4.37 9.63
C GLY A 35 -7.21 3.94 11.07
N ARG A 36 -6.17 3.88 11.90
CA ARG A 36 -6.18 3.41 13.30
C ARG A 36 -6.53 1.93 13.50
N VAL A 37 -6.69 1.17 12.44
CA VAL A 37 -7.10 -0.25 12.47
C VAL A 37 -6.01 -1.15 11.93
N GLY A 38 -5.58 -0.93 10.69
CA GLY A 38 -4.58 -1.74 10.04
C GLY A 38 -4.70 -1.73 8.52
N ALA A 39 -3.86 -2.54 7.86
CA ALA A 39 -3.89 -2.71 6.41
C ALA A 39 -3.62 -4.15 6.00
N ILE A 40 -4.13 -4.54 4.84
CA ILE A 40 -4.09 -5.89 4.28
C ILE A 40 -3.80 -5.78 2.77
N ALA A 41 -2.95 -6.68 2.27
CA ALA A 41 -2.84 -6.97 0.85
C ALA A 41 -3.21 -8.43 0.59
N THR A 42 -4.12 -8.67 -0.34
CA THR A 42 -4.51 -10.01 -0.81
C THR A 42 -4.19 -10.16 -2.29
N GLN A 43 -3.50 -11.23 -2.67
CA GLN A 43 -2.92 -11.38 -4.00
C GLN A 43 -2.77 -12.86 -4.41
N ALA A 44 -2.08 -13.15 -5.51
CA ALA A 44 -2.04 -14.42 -6.25
C ALA A 44 -3.40 -14.67 -6.94
N PHE A 45 -4.08 -15.79 -6.73
CA PHE A 45 -5.50 -15.90 -7.06
C PHE A 45 -6.29 -15.11 -6.01
N VAL A 46 -6.46 -13.79 -6.25
CA VAL A 46 -7.01 -12.84 -5.30
C VAL A 46 -8.36 -13.31 -4.74
N ASN A 47 -8.45 -13.37 -3.41
CA ASN A 47 -9.74 -13.46 -2.71
C ASN A 47 -10.04 -12.08 -2.09
N PRO A 48 -10.92 -11.25 -2.69
CA PRO A 48 -11.22 -9.91 -2.17
C PRO A 48 -11.90 -9.94 -0.79
N LEU A 49 -12.56 -11.04 -0.43
CA LEU A 49 -13.17 -11.19 0.88
C LEU A 49 -12.14 -11.24 2.02
N TYR A 50 -10.91 -11.67 1.74
CA TYR A 50 -9.82 -11.57 2.72
C TYR A 50 -9.55 -10.12 3.16
N GLY A 51 -9.69 -9.17 2.24
CA GLY A 51 -9.57 -7.74 2.56
C GLY A 51 -10.73 -7.24 3.42
N VAL A 52 -11.96 -7.54 3.02
CA VAL A 52 -13.19 -7.08 3.69
C VAL A 52 -13.33 -7.71 5.08
N ASP A 53 -13.27 -9.04 5.16
CA ASP A 53 -13.44 -9.76 6.43
C ASP A 53 -12.23 -9.56 7.35
N GLY A 54 -11.02 -9.47 6.77
CA GLY A 54 -9.81 -9.18 7.54
C GLY A 54 -9.85 -7.80 8.19
N LEU A 55 -10.35 -6.76 7.50
CA LEU A 55 -10.54 -5.44 8.11
C LEU A 55 -11.57 -5.47 9.23
N ARG A 56 -12.66 -6.23 9.10
CA ARG A 56 -13.64 -6.42 10.17
C ARG A 56 -12.98 -7.06 11.41
N LEU A 57 -12.19 -8.12 11.21
CA LEU A 57 -11.49 -8.80 12.30
C LEU A 57 -10.44 -7.88 12.97
N LEU A 58 -9.72 -7.05 12.18
CA LEU A 58 -8.82 -6.01 12.71
C LEU A 58 -9.58 -5.00 13.58
N GLN A 59 -10.78 -4.57 13.15
CA GLN A 59 -11.63 -3.66 13.93
C GLN A 59 -12.09 -4.28 15.24
N GLU A 60 -12.36 -5.60 15.27
CA GLU A 60 -12.67 -6.38 16.46
C GLU A 60 -11.45 -6.56 17.39
N GLY A 61 -10.25 -6.14 16.97
CA GLY A 61 -9.02 -6.22 17.78
C GLY A 61 -8.33 -7.57 17.73
N ARG A 62 -8.64 -8.41 16.76
CA ARG A 62 -7.91 -9.66 16.54
C ARG A 62 -6.48 -9.39 16.12
N SER A 63 -5.56 -10.25 16.55
CA SER A 63 -4.17 -10.18 16.14
C SER A 63 -3.98 -10.58 14.67
N SER A 64 -2.91 -10.08 14.05
CA SER A 64 -2.56 -10.40 12.66
C SER A 64 -2.48 -11.92 12.40
N VAL A 65 -1.95 -12.70 13.34
CA VAL A 65 -1.84 -14.17 13.24
C VAL A 65 -3.21 -14.85 13.30
N GLU A 66 -4.09 -14.44 14.24
CA GLU A 66 -5.45 -14.97 14.33
C GLU A 66 -6.27 -14.69 13.07
N ILE A 67 -6.08 -13.51 12.47
CA ILE A 67 -6.78 -13.13 11.23
C ILE A 67 -6.37 -14.04 10.09
N ILE A 68 -5.07 -14.24 9.86
CA ILE A 68 -4.57 -15.19 8.86
C ILE A 68 -5.19 -16.57 9.06
N ALA A 69 -5.15 -17.10 10.29
CA ALA A 69 -5.68 -18.41 10.60
C ALA A 69 -7.18 -18.52 10.29
N ASN A 70 -7.98 -17.50 10.70
CA ASN A 70 -9.42 -17.49 10.44
C ASN A 70 -9.76 -17.44 8.95
N LEU A 71 -9.14 -16.53 8.21
CA LEU A 71 -9.42 -16.33 6.78
C LEU A 71 -9.04 -17.56 5.96
N THR A 72 -7.88 -18.16 6.24
CA THR A 72 -7.38 -19.31 5.47
C THR A 72 -8.08 -20.63 5.84
N ALA A 73 -8.52 -20.81 7.10
CA ALA A 73 -9.28 -21.99 7.50
C ALA A 73 -10.62 -22.12 6.77
N ALA A 74 -11.27 -21.00 6.47
CA ALA A 74 -12.57 -20.96 5.81
C ALA A 74 -12.49 -21.02 4.27
N ASP A 75 -11.31 -20.94 3.66
CA ASP A 75 -11.14 -20.94 2.21
C ASP A 75 -10.56 -22.27 1.71
N GLU A 76 -11.36 -23.08 1.03
CA GLU A 76 -10.90 -24.31 0.37
C GLU A 76 -9.85 -24.00 -0.72
N GLY A 77 -9.87 -22.81 -1.33
CA GLY A 77 -8.90 -22.34 -2.31
C GLY A 77 -7.61 -21.76 -1.73
N ARG A 78 -7.40 -21.79 -0.41
CA ARG A 78 -6.27 -21.15 0.26
C ARG A 78 -4.89 -21.52 -0.29
N ALA A 79 -4.75 -22.72 -0.86
CA ALA A 79 -3.49 -23.16 -1.47
C ALA A 79 -2.99 -22.23 -2.59
N HIS A 80 -3.89 -21.49 -3.24
CA HIS A 80 -3.61 -20.55 -4.34
C HIS A 80 -3.60 -19.09 -3.91
N ARG A 81 -3.75 -18.78 -2.61
CA ARG A 81 -3.82 -17.40 -2.10
C ARG A 81 -2.50 -16.96 -1.51
N GLN A 82 -2.29 -15.65 -1.55
CA GLN A 82 -1.26 -15.00 -0.76
C GLN A 82 -1.84 -13.74 -0.13
N LEU A 83 -1.62 -13.56 1.16
CA LEU A 83 -2.03 -12.36 1.88
C LEU A 83 -1.01 -12.02 2.95
N HIS A 84 -0.90 -10.75 3.26
CA HIS A 84 -0.16 -10.25 4.41
C HIS A 84 -0.83 -9.01 4.96
N LEU A 85 -0.64 -8.75 6.23
CA LEU A 85 -1.33 -7.66 6.92
C LEU A 85 -0.52 -7.13 8.10
N ILE A 86 -0.92 -5.94 8.54
CA ILE A 86 -0.43 -5.29 9.75
C ILE A 86 -1.60 -4.89 10.63
N ASP A 87 -1.50 -5.19 11.93
CA ASP A 87 -2.51 -4.82 12.93
C ASP A 87 -2.20 -3.47 13.59
N ARG A 88 -3.10 -3.03 14.49
CA ARG A 88 -2.99 -1.75 15.21
C ARG A 88 -1.73 -1.63 16.07
N ASP A 89 -1.18 -2.74 16.53
CA ASP A 89 0.02 -2.78 17.36
C ASP A 89 1.31 -2.80 16.50
N GLY A 90 1.16 -2.78 15.16
CA GLY A 90 2.28 -2.84 14.23
C GLY A 90 2.84 -4.26 14.02
N ARG A 91 2.12 -5.28 14.50
CA ARG A 91 2.51 -6.68 14.27
C ARG A 91 2.05 -7.11 12.89
N THR A 92 2.91 -7.82 12.20
CA THR A 92 2.66 -8.33 10.85
C THR A 92 2.46 -9.83 10.85
N ALA A 93 1.67 -10.33 9.91
CA ALA A 93 1.57 -11.73 9.57
C ALA A 93 1.38 -11.90 8.06
N SER A 94 1.84 -13.03 7.54
CA SER A 94 1.74 -13.36 6.12
C SER A 94 1.37 -14.83 5.93
N TYR A 95 0.71 -15.11 4.81
CA TYR A 95 0.38 -16.44 4.34
C TYR A 95 0.69 -16.55 2.85
N THR A 96 1.38 -17.60 2.46
CA THR A 96 1.61 -17.97 1.07
C THR A 96 1.18 -19.42 0.89
N GLY A 97 0.14 -19.64 0.09
CA GLY A 97 -0.36 -20.99 -0.19
C GLY A 97 0.64 -21.80 -1.02
N ASN A 98 0.67 -23.10 -0.78
CA ASN A 98 1.64 -24.03 -1.37
C ASN A 98 1.44 -24.28 -2.87
N ALA A 99 0.35 -23.83 -3.46
CA ALA A 99 0.11 -23.85 -4.91
C ALA A 99 0.42 -22.49 -5.59
N CYS A 100 0.96 -21.51 -4.85
CA CYS A 100 1.59 -20.34 -5.46
C CYS A 100 2.85 -20.79 -6.21
N ILE A 101 3.03 -20.29 -7.43
CA ILE A 101 4.06 -20.79 -8.37
C ILE A 101 5.24 -19.86 -8.52
N ASP A 102 6.32 -20.36 -9.09
CA ASP A 102 7.64 -19.73 -9.19
C ASP A 102 8.15 -19.30 -7.81
N TRP A 103 9.01 -18.28 -7.77
CA TRP A 103 9.38 -17.76 -6.46
C TRP A 103 8.20 -17.04 -5.82
N CYS A 104 7.84 -17.45 -4.62
CA CYS A 104 6.81 -16.82 -3.79
C CYS A 104 7.22 -16.87 -2.32
N GLY A 105 6.87 -15.82 -1.57
CA GLY A 105 7.21 -15.74 -0.15
C GLY A 105 6.96 -14.34 0.41
N ALA A 106 7.39 -14.15 1.65
CA ALA A 106 7.29 -12.88 2.35
C ALA A 106 8.51 -12.65 3.24
N VAL A 107 8.81 -11.37 3.46
CA VAL A 107 9.79 -10.89 4.44
C VAL A 107 9.15 -9.84 5.32
N ASN A 108 9.52 -9.83 6.60
CA ASN A 108 8.96 -8.92 7.59
C ASN A 108 10.06 -8.10 8.25
N GLY A 109 9.75 -6.86 8.56
CA GLY A 109 10.56 -5.95 9.37
C GLY A 109 9.69 -5.28 10.44
N PRO A 110 10.26 -4.37 11.22
CA PRO A 110 9.48 -3.60 12.20
C PRO A 110 8.37 -2.79 11.52
N GLN A 111 7.11 -3.11 11.84
CA GLN A 111 5.92 -2.45 11.30
C GLN A 111 5.79 -2.49 9.75
N VAL A 112 6.38 -3.49 9.11
CA VAL A 112 6.33 -3.65 7.65
C VAL A 112 6.37 -5.14 7.26
N SER A 113 5.61 -5.49 6.23
CA SER A 113 5.62 -6.80 5.57
C SER A 113 5.68 -6.59 4.07
N VAL A 114 6.53 -7.36 3.40
CA VAL A 114 6.60 -7.42 1.94
C VAL A 114 6.35 -8.86 1.51
N ALA A 115 5.44 -9.06 0.57
CA ALA A 115 5.13 -10.39 0.03
C ALA A 115 5.03 -10.34 -1.48
N GLY A 116 5.33 -11.47 -2.11
CA GLY A 116 5.18 -11.59 -3.55
C GLY A 116 5.06 -13.04 -4.01
N ASN A 117 4.58 -13.19 -5.23
CA ASN A 117 4.38 -14.47 -5.91
C ASN A 117 4.71 -14.36 -7.39
N MET A 118 5.23 -15.45 -7.99
CA MET A 118 5.71 -15.54 -9.37
C MET A 118 6.79 -14.48 -9.69
N LEU A 119 7.61 -14.10 -8.73
CA LEU A 119 8.66 -13.09 -8.86
C LEU A 119 9.90 -13.64 -9.58
N ALA A 120 10.76 -12.73 -10.03
CA ALA A 120 12.05 -13.09 -10.58
C ALA A 120 12.93 -13.85 -9.58
N GLY A 121 12.85 -13.47 -8.28
CA GLY A 121 13.59 -14.10 -7.20
C GLY A 121 13.25 -13.50 -5.83
N PRO A 122 13.86 -13.99 -4.75
CA PRO A 122 13.70 -13.44 -3.40
C PRO A 122 14.19 -11.99 -3.26
N GLU A 123 15.10 -11.57 -4.13
CA GLU A 123 15.67 -10.22 -4.13
C GLU A 123 14.61 -9.14 -4.29
N VAL A 124 13.51 -9.42 -5.00
CA VAL A 124 12.40 -8.48 -5.19
C VAL A 124 11.82 -8.04 -3.84
N VAL A 125 11.48 -8.97 -2.97
CA VAL A 125 10.91 -8.63 -1.65
C VAL A 125 11.99 -8.13 -0.67
N GLN A 126 13.22 -8.63 -0.79
CA GLN A 126 14.33 -8.21 0.06
C GLN A 126 14.74 -6.76 -0.22
N GLU A 127 14.94 -6.39 -1.48
CA GLU A 127 15.32 -5.03 -1.86
C GLU A 127 14.16 -4.05 -1.66
N THR A 128 12.89 -4.47 -1.83
CA THR A 128 11.72 -3.67 -1.45
C THR A 128 11.74 -3.34 0.05
N LEU A 129 11.95 -4.34 0.91
CA LEU A 129 12.03 -4.13 2.36
C LEU A 129 13.23 -3.26 2.74
N LYS A 130 14.40 -3.55 2.20
CA LYS A 130 15.65 -2.81 2.46
C LYS A 130 15.48 -1.33 2.10
N ALA A 131 15.00 -1.03 0.89
CA ALA A 131 14.78 0.35 0.46
C ALA A 131 13.76 1.07 1.35
N TYR A 132 12.69 0.39 1.78
CA TYR A 132 11.74 0.96 2.74
C TYR A 132 12.39 1.30 4.08
N VAL A 133 13.25 0.46 4.60
CA VAL A 133 13.92 0.67 5.90
C VAL A 133 14.99 1.76 5.82
N GLU A 134 15.83 1.74 4.79
CA GLU A 134 16.94 2.69 4.61
C GLU A 134 16.46 4.11 4.32
N ASN A 135 15.28 4.29 3.76
CA ASN A 135 14.69 5.59 3.43
C ASN A 135 13.69 6.09 4.49
N SER A 136 13.92 5.80 5.77
CA SER A 136 13.03 6.19 6.87
C SER A 136 12.86 7.70 7.07
N GLY A 137 13.70 8.53 6.47
CA GLY A 137 13.61 10.00 6.49
C GLY A 137 12.70 10.60 5.41
N LEU A 138 12.24 9.82 4.44
CA LEU A 138 11.30 10.28 3.42
C LEU A 138 9.87 10.34 3.96
N ASP A 139 9.03 11.17 3.33
CA ASP A 139 7.58 11.17 3.54
C ASP A 139 7.02 9.77 3.23
N PHE A 140 5.98 9.33 3.94
CA PHE A 140 5.54 7.93 3.93
C PHE A 140 5.12 7.41 2.54
N ASP A 141 4.45 8.24 1.76
CA ASP A 141 4.04 7.94 0.38
C ASP A 141 5.24 7.81 -0.57
N GLU A 142 6.25 8.67 -0.44
CA GLU A 142 7.50 8.57 -1.21
C GLU A 142 8.30 7.33 -0.81
N ARG A 143 8.37 7.04 0.47
CA ARG A 143 9.05 5.86 1.01
C ARG A 143 8.47 4.56 0.46
N LEU A 144 7.13 4.47 0.33
CA LEU A 144 6.45 3.35 -0.30
C LEU A 144 6.76 3.25 -1.81
N LEU A 145 6.82 4.38 -2.49
CA LEU A 145 7.14 4.44 -3.92
C LEU A 145 8.58 3.99 -4.18
N VAL A 146 9.56 4.50 -3.44
CA VAL A 146 10.98 4.10 -3.54
C VAL A 146 11.15 2.60 -3.26
N ALA A 147 10.38 2.05 -2.32
CA ALA A 147 10.39 0.62 -2.03
C ALA A 147 9.91 -0.22 -3.23
N LEU A 148 8.81 0.19 -3.90
CA LEU A 148 8.36 -0.49 -5.12
C LEU A 148 9.38 -0.40 -6.26
N GLU A 149 9.98 0.77 -6.46
CA GLU A 149 11.02 0.97 -7.48
C GLU A 149 12.25 0.08 -7.25
N ALA A 150 12.63 -0.15 -6.00
CA ALA A 150 13.72 -1.05 -5.66
C ALA A 150 13.37 -2.51 -5.99
N GLY A 151 12.16 -2.96 -5.69
CA GLY A 151 11.67 -4.29 -6.06
C GLY A 151 11.61 -4.50 -7.58
N GLU A 152 11.19 -3.47 -8.33
CA GLU A 152 11.22 -3.53 -9.80
C GLU A 152 12.64 -3.66 -10.34
N LYS A 153 13.60 -2.89 -9.82
CA LYS A 153 15.03 -2.97 -10.20
C LYS A 153 15.63 -4.34 -9.88
N ALA A 154 15.14 -5.01 -8.85
CA ALA A 154 15.54 -6.36 -8.45
C ALA A 154 14.91 -7.48 -9.32
N GLY A 155 14.11 -7.11 -10.34
CA GLY A 155 13.53 -8.03 -11.30
C GLY A 155 12.00 -8.10 -11.32
N GLY A 156 11.33 -7.58 -10.30
CA GLY A 156 9.88 -7.42 -10.25
C GLY A 156 9.08 -8.67 -10.60
N ASP A 157 7.99 -8.47 -11.31
CA ASP A 157 7.13 -9.50 -11.88
C ASP A 157 7.81 -10.15 -13.09
N LYS A 158 8.04 -11.47 -13.05
CA LYS A 158 8.72 -12.26 -14.12
C LYS A 158 8.06 -12.13 -15.49
N ARG A 159 6.77 -11.78 -15.56
CA ARG A 159 6.03 -11.58 -16.84
C ARG A 159 6.16 -10.17 -17.41
N GLY A 160 6.71 -9.24 -16.65
CA GLY A 160 6.77 -7.82 -16.95
C GLY A 160 5.88 -6.98 -16.02
N ARG A 161 5.40 -5.86 -16.50
CA ARG A 161 4.72 -4.82 -15.72
C ARG A 161 3.47 -4.34 -16.43
N GLN A 162 2.43 -3.95 -15.70
CA GLN A 162 1.21 -3.40 -16.28
C GLN A 162 0.52 -2.40 -15.38
N SER A 163 0.41 -2.65 -14.06
CA SER A 163 -0.27 -1.75 -13.14
C SER A 163 0.41 -1.68 -11.78
N CYS A 164 0.20 -0.58 -11.08
CA CYS A 164 0.67 -0.38 -9.71
C CYS A 164 -0.23 0.60 -8.95
N ALA A 165 -0.09 0.64 -7.62
CA ALA A 165 -0.86 1.55 -6.77
C ALA A 165 -0.16 1.82 -5.45
N ILE A 166 -0.48 2.98 -4.86
CA ILE A 166 -0.19 3.32 -3.45
C ILE A 166 -1.48 3.82 -2.82
N ARG A 167 -1.87 3.23 -1.68
CA ARG A 167 -3.00 3.69 -0.87
C ARG A 167 -2.57 3.85 0.57
N ILE A 168 -2.92 4.98 1.19
CA ILE A 168 -2.57 5.28 2.57
C ILE A 168 -3.83 5.70 3.33
N TRP A 169 -3.99 5.17 4.54
CA TRP A 169 -5.06 5.49 5.48
C TRP A 169 -4.46 6.11 6.73
N ALA A 170 -4.73 7.40 6.96
CA ALA A 170 -4.26 8.11 8.14
C ALA A 170 -5.15 7.80 9.37
N SER A 171 -6.23 8.53 9.54
CA SER A 171 -7.08 8.44 10.74
C SER A 171 -8.49 7.90 10.46
N ASP A 172 -8.93 7.93 9.22
CA ASP A 172 -10.30 7.61 8.81
C ASP A 172 -10.37 6.32 7.97
N PRO A 173 -11.58 5.74 7.79
CA PRO A 173 -11.76 4.54 6.97
C PRO A 173 -11.49 4.76 5.48
N VAL A 174 -11.57 6.00 5.02
CA VAL A 174 -11.26 6.37 3.64
C VAL A 174 -9.76 6.64 3.48
N PRO A 175 -9.15 6.31 2.35
CA PRO A 175 -7.76 6.61 2.12
C PRO A 175 -7.51 8.12 2.09
N SER A 176 -6.45 8.56 2.77
CA SER A 176 -5.94 9.93 2.70
C SER A 176 -5.07 10.17 1.47
N PHE A 177 -4.55 9.10 0.89
CA PHE A 177 -3.78 9.11 -0.34
C PHE A 177 -4.13 7.85 -1.15
N ASP A 178 -4.51 8.03 -2.43
CA ASP A 178 -4.86 6.93 -3.33
C ASP A 178 -4.47 7.31 -4.76
N ILE A 179 -3.38 6.74 -5.25
CA ILE A 179 -2.93 6.92 -6.64
C ILE A 179 -2.70 5.55 -7.29
N ARG A 180 -3.11 5.42 -8.55
CA ARG A 180 -3.05 4.16 -9.29
C ARG A 180 -2.69 4.40 -10.73
N VAL A 181 -1.97 3.44 -11.27
CA VAL A 181 -1.79 3.23 -12.70
C VAL A 181 -2.44 1.89 -13.04
N ASP A 182 -3.57 1.92 -13.70
CA ASP A 182 -4.36 0.71 -13.97
C ASP A 182 -3.86 -0.07 -15.19
N ASP A 183 -3.22 0.62 -16.16
CA ASP A 183 -2.60 0.03 -17.35
C ASP A 183 -1.54 0.98 -17.95
N HIS A 184 -0.28 0.55 -18.00
CA HIS A 184 0.81 1.31 -18.59
C HIS A 184 2.02 0.42 -18.87
N ALA A 185 2.78 0.72 -19.92
CA ALA A 185 4.00 -0.04 -20.26
C ALA A 185 5.11 0.12 -19.19
N ASP A 186 5.19 1.26 -18.55
CA ASP A 186 6.05 1.52 -17.37
C ASP A 186 5.24 2.12 -16.24
N PRO A 187 4.52 1.29 -15.45
CA PRO A 187 3.57 1.77 -14.46
C PRO A 187 4.23 2.51 -13.29
N LEU A 188 5.46 2.13 -12.90
CA LEU A 188 6.14 2.79 -11.77
C LEU A 188 6.67 4.17 -12.15
N ALA A 189 7.19 4.35 -13.37
CA ALA A 189 7.56 5.67 -13.86
C ALA A 189 6.33 6.59 -13.94
N GLU A 190 5.19 6.09 -14.41
CA GLU A 190 3.93 6.83 -14.44
C GLU A 190 3.41 7.10 -13.01
N LEU A 191 3.52 6.14 -12.08
CA LEU A 191 3.13 6.34 -10.68
C LEU A 191 3.98 7.45 -10.01
N ARG A 192 5.29 7.51 -10.30
CA ARG A 192 6.19 8.58 -9.86
C ARG A 192 5.74 9.93 -10.41
N ARG A 193 5.36 10.00 -11.68
CA ARG A 193 4.79 11.21 -12.28
C ARG A 193 3.48 11.62 -11.60
N LEU A 194 2.56 10.67 -11.39
CA LEU A 194 1.29 10.89 -10.69
C LEU A 194 1.48 11.31 -9.24
N TRP A 195 2.48 10.77 -8.55
CA TRP A 195 2.86 11.18 -7.20
C TRP A 195 3.20 12.67 -7.15
N ARG A 196 4.02 13.18 -8.09
CA ARG A 196 4.32 14.61 -8.20
C ARG A 196 3.07 15.43 -8.47
N VAL A 197 2.22 15.01 -9.40
CA VAL A 197 0.96 15.69 -9.73
C VAL A 197 0.00 15.73 -8.54
N ALA A 198 -0.08 14.64 -7.76
CA ALA A 198 -0.94 14.56 -6.59
C ALA A 198 -0.60 15.64 -5.54
N HIS A 199 0.67 15.92 -5.34
CA HIS A 199 1.12 16.92 -4.39
C HIS A 199 0.86 18.38 -4.82
N GLN A 200 0.49 18.63 -6.08
CA GLN A 200 0.15 19.99 -6.52
C GLN A 200 -1.25 20.44 -6.03
N ARG A 201 -2.22 19.52 -5.97
CA ARG A 201 -3.58 19.85 -5.54
C ARG A 201 -4.32 18.72 -4.83
N TYR A 202 -4.17 17.46 -5.25
CA TYR A 202 -4.95 16.34 -4.70
C TYR A 202 -4.68 16.14 -3.20
N VAL A 203 -3.43 16.08 -2.79
CA VAL A 203 -3.06 15.84 -1.38
C VAL A 203 -3.60 16.97 -0.47
N PRO A 204 -3.33 18.27 -0.71
CA PRO A 204 -3.87 19.33 0.14
C PRO A 204 -5.40 19.39 0.09
N PHE A 205 -6.02 19.08 -1.04
CA PHE A 205 -7.47 18.99 -1.14
C PHE A 205 -8.02 17.87 -0.24
N GLN A 206 -7.41 16.69 -0.23
CA GLN A 206 -7.80 15.61 0.66
C GLN A 206 -7.62 15.98 2.14
N GLN A 207 -6.56 16.69 2.49
CA GLN A 207 -6.34 17.18 3.85
C GLN A 207 -7.40 18.20 4.29
N ALA A 208 -7.95 18.96 3.34
CA ALA A 208 -9.04 19.93 3.58
C ALA A 208 -10.43 19.29 3.61
N SER A 209 -10.55 18.04 3.15
CA SER A 209 -11.83 17.32 3.06
C SER A 209 -12.42 16.99 4.43
N PRO A 210 -13.73 16.67 4.52
CA PRO A 210 -14.36 16.20 5.74
C PRO A 210 -13.63 14.99 6.35
N SER A 211 -13.53 15.00 7.67
CA SER A 211 -12.96 13.91 8.46
C SER A 211 -13.74 13.75 9.77
N ARG A 212 -13.54 12.65 10.50
CA ARG A 212 -14.16 12.49 11.83
C ARG A 212 -13.75 13.59 12.80
N ALA A 213 -12.53 14.11 12.69
CA ALA A 213 -12.05 15.22 13.52
C ALA A 213 -12.58 16.58 13.05
N ARG A 214 -12.90 16.73 11.77
CA ARG A 214 -13.41 17.96 11.16
C ARG A 214 -14.54 17.63 10.17
N PRO A 215 -15.78 17.39 10.67
CA PRO A 215 -16.88 16.87 9.84
C PRO A 215 -17.27 17.76 8.65
N ALA A 216 -17.15 19.08 8.77
CA ALA A 216 -17.46 20.00 7.69
C ALA A 216 -16.36 20.09 6.62
N GLY A 217 -15.10 19.77 6.98
CA GLY A 217 -13.96 20.11 6.13
C GLY A 217 -13.78 21.61 5.95
N VAL A 218 -13.11 22.02 4.87
CA VAL A 218 -13.01 23.41 4.41
C VAL A 218 -14.01 23.60 3.27
N THR A 219 -15.01 24.45 3.47
CA THR A 219 -16.08 24.72 2.49
C THR A 219 -15.91 26.05 1.77
N ASP A 220 -15.11 26.98 2.33
CA ASP A 220 -14.74 28.21 1.65
C ASP A 220 -13.75 27.94 0.52
N ARG A 221 -14.14 28.32 -0.69
CA ARG A 221 -13.35 28.04 -1.90
C ARG A 221 -12.04 28.83 -1.94
N ALA A 222 -12.06 30.10 -1.51
CA ALA A 222 -10.87 30.91 -1.52
C ALA A 222 -9.84 30.45 -0.50
N GLU A 223 -10.30 30.02 0.69
CA GLU A 223 -9.45 29.40 1.70
C GLU A 223 -8.87 28.08 1.20
N LEU A 224 -9.68 27.22 0.57
CA LEU A 224 -9.22 25.94 0.01
C LEU A 224 -8.13 26.16 -1.06
N ASP A 225 -8.34 27.09 -1.97
CA ASP A 225 -7.37 27.41 -3.03
C ASP A 225 -6.06 27.96 -2.43
N ARG A 226 -6.14 28.81 -1.41
CA ARG A 226 -4.98 29.30 -0.67
C ARG A 226 -4.19 28.15 0.00
N LEU A 227 -4.87 27.27 0.73
CA LEU A 227 -4.26 26.11 1.39
C LEU A 227 -3.56 25.18 0.39
N CYS A 228 -4.20 24.92 -0.76
CA CYS A 228 -3.60 24.11 -1.81
C CYS A 228 -2.35 24.76 -2.41
N ALA A 229 -2.38 26.06 -2.66
CA ALA A 229 -1.24 26.79 -3.21
C ALA A 229 -0.06 26.86 -2.24
N GLU A 230 -0.31 27.12 -0.96
CA GLU A 230 0.72 27.14 0.09
C GLU A 230 1.37 25.77 0.25
N TYR A 231 0.58 24.70 0.28
CA TYR A 231 1.10 23.33 0.34
C TYR A 231 1.99 23.00 -0.86
N ALA A 232 1.50 23.28 -2.09
CA ALA A 232 2.25 22.99 -3.31
C ALA A 232 3.58 23.76 -3.36
N ALA A 233 3.59 25.03 -2.97
CA ALA A 233 4.81 25.83 -2.91
C ALA A 233 5.83 25.24 -1.91
N ALA A 234 5.39 24.85 -0.71
CA ALA A 234 6.23 24.24 0.31
C ALA A 234 6.74 22.86 -0.13
N TRP A 235 5.91 22.07 -0.81
CA TRP A 235 6.29 20.75 -1.33
C TRP A 235 7.33 20.88 -2.45
N ASN A 236 7.11 21.76 -3.43
CA ASN A 236 8.04 22.00 -4.55
C ASN A 236 9.41 22.51 -4.07
N ALA A 237 9.45 23.30 -3.00
CA ALA A 237 10.72 23.76 -2.41
C ALA A 237 11.57 22.57 -1.84
N ARG A 238 10.93 21.50 -1.40
CA ARG A 238 11.58 20.27 -0.88
C ARG A 238 11.90 19.26 -1.98
N HIS A 239 11.20 19.30 -3.11
CA HIS A 239 11.28 18.35 -4.22
C HIS A 239 11.52 19.11 -5.55
N PRO A 240 12.68 19.74 -5.76
CA PRO A 240 13.02 20.40 -7.02
C PRO A 240 13.00 19.37 -8.19
N GLU A 241 12.70 19.86 -9.41
CA GLU A 241 12.67 19.05 -10.64
C GLU A 241 14.02 18.42 -10.99
#